data_e3ad1af2eff166ffdbce5a329520e2cd
#
_entry.id   e3ad1af2eff166ffdbce5a329520e2cd
#
_cell.length_a   1.000
_cell.length_b   1.000
_cell.length_c   1.000
_cell.angle_alpha   90.00
_cell.angle_beta   90.00
_cell.angle_gamma   90.00
#
_symmetry.space_group_name_H-M   'P 1'
#
loop_
_entity.id
_entity.type
_entity.pdbx_description
1 polymer ?
#
loop_
_entity_poly.entity_id
_entity_poly.type
_entity_poly.pdbx_seq_one_letter_code
_entity_poly.pdbx_strand_id
1 'polypeptide(L)'
;MLQAKELIPLMDRLLTLGYELLIETSGERPLADVPTHVHKIVDVKCPGSGESGRFHWPNLDALTARDEVKFVISDRHDYEFARDFVKEHELTGRVGNVLFSPVFSNRPSTERNASNCTLDPRLLVEWMLADGVSARLNLQIHKFIWEPMRKGV
;
A
#
# COMPACT_ATOMS: atom_id res chain seq x y z
N MET A 1 8.72 6.45 -8.80
CA MET A 1 9.82 5.78 -9.56
C MET A 1 10.38 6.76 -10.60
N LEU A 2 11.25 7.66 -10.17
CA LEU A 2 11.79 8.72 -11.04
C LEU A 2 13.01 8.26 -11.87
N GLN A 3 13.60 7.10 -11.55
CA GLN A 3 14.85 6.59 -12.13
C GLN A 3 14.67 5.22 -12.79
N ALA A 4 13.56 5.00 -13.51
CA ALA A 4 13.25 3.71 -14.12
C ALA A 4 14.37 3.16 -15.02
N LYS A 5 15.08 4.05 -15.75
CA LYS A 5 16.15 3.65 -16.67
C LYS A 5 17.33 2.96 -15.96
N GLU A 6 17.64 3.36 -14.73
CA GLU A 6 18.74 2.78 -13.93
C GLU A 6 18.25 1.67 -13.01
N LEU A 7 17.00 1.79 -12.54
CA LEU A 7 16.42 0.86 -11.58
C LEU A 7 16.15 -0.52 -12.17
N ILE A 8 15.63 -0.61 -13.41
CA ILE A 8 15.33 -1.90 -14.03
C ILE A 8 16.60 -2.74 -14.23
N PRO A 9 17.69 -2.22 -14.83
CA PRO A 9 18.95 -2.97 -14.94
C PRO A 9 19.54 -3.41 -13.59
N LEU A 10 19.36 -2.58 -12.53
CA LEU A 10 19.77 -2.94 -11.18
C LEU A 10 18.95 -4.11 -10.63
N MET A 11 17.62 -4.08 -10.81
CA MET A 11 16.74 -5.18 -10.41
C MET A 11 17.16 -6.49 -11.09
N ASP A 12 17.36 -6.48 -12.41
CA ASP A 12 17.80 -7.65 -13.18
C ASP A 12 19.12 -8.21 -12.65
N ARG A 13 20.08 -7.32 -12.35
CA ARG A 13 21.37 -7.72 -11.80
C ARG A 13 21.23 -8.36 -10.42
N LEU A 14 20.42 -7.79 -9.54
CA LEU A 14 20.21 -8.32 -8.19
C LEU A 14 19.46 -9.66 -8.23
N LEU A 15 18.46 -9.81 -9.10
CA LEU A 15 17.77 -11.08 -9.32
C LEU A 15 18.73 -12.17 -9.82
N THR A 16 19.63 -11.83 -10.75
CA THR A 16 20.66 -12.74 -11.25
C THR A 16 21.62 -13.20 -10.14
N LEU A 17 21.85 -12.35 -9.14
CA LEU A 17 22.66 -12.67 -7.95
C LEU A 17 21.89 -13.45 -6.88
N GLY A 18 20.61 -13.78 -7.12
CA GLY A 18 19.77 -14.58 -6.22
C GLY A 18 19.11 -13.79 -5.09
N TYR A 19 19.05 -12.45 -5.16
CA TYR A 19 18.34 -11.65 -4.19
C TYR A 19 16.84 -11.69 -4.45
N GLU A 20 16.05 -11.73 -3.37
CA GLU A 20 14.62 -11.43 -3.41
C GLU A 20 14.42 -9.92 -3.40
N LEU A 21 13.59 -9.42 -4.32
CA LEU A 21 13.36 -7.98 -4.46
C LEU A 21 11.91 -7.62 -4.19
N LEU A 22 11.74 -6.50 -3.50
CA LEU A 22 10.47 -5.86 -3.26
C LEU A 22 10.57 -4.38 -3.65
N ILE A 23 9.53 -3.87 -4.32
CA ILE A 23 9.36 -2.44 -4.60
C ILE A 23 8.05 -1.94 -4.02
N GLU A 24 8.10 -0.82 -3.29
CA GLU A 24 6.91 -0.06 -2.91
C GLU A 24 6.79 1.19 -3.80
N THR A 25 5.60 1.43 -4.36
CA THR A 25 5.35 2.50 -5.34
C THR A 25 3.93 3.04 -5.23
N SER A 26 3.73 4.33 -5.54
CA SER A 26 2.39 4.93 -5.67
C SER A 26 1.62 4.47 -6.93
N GLY A 27 2.26 3.73 -7.83
CA GLY A 27 1.63 3.30 -9.07
C GLY A 27 1.37 4.40 -10.11
N GLU A 28 1.97 5.60 -9.95
CA GLU A 28 1.82 6.70 -10.92
C GLU A 28 2.60 6.47 -12.22
N ARG A 29 3.59 5.60 -12.18
CA ARG A 29 4.41 5.26 -13.35
C ARG A 29 4.11 3.85 -13.83
N PRO A 30 4.28 3.55 -15.13
CA PRO A 30 4.13 2.20 -15.64
C PRO A 30 4.98 1.18 -14.87
N LEU A 31 4.40 0.03 -14.57
CA LEU A 31 5.04 -1.10 -13.91
C LEU A 31 5.30 -2.27 -14.86
N ALA A 32 4.89 -2.16 -16.13
CA ALA A 32 5.03 -3.23 -17.12
C ALA A 32 6.49 -3.68 -17.33
N ASP A 33 7.45 -2.74 -17.18
CA ASP A 33 8.88 -3.05 -17.34
C ASP A 33 9.53 -3.59 -16.05
N VAL A 34 8.82 -3.61 -14.92
CA VAL A 34 9.36 -4.18 -13.68
C VAL A 34 9.39 -5.70 -13.80
N PRO A 35 10.54 -6.35 -13.57
CA PRO A 35 10.63 -7.80 -13.68
C PRO A 35 9.56 -8.53 -12.86
N THR A 36 8.95 -9.56 -13.40
CA THR A 36 7.83 -10.28 -12.78
C THR A 36 8.20 -10.96 -11.45
N HIS A 37 9.49 -11.21 -11.23
CA HIS A 37 10.01 -11.78 -9.98
C HIS A 37 10.16 -10.74 -8.86
N VAL A 38 10.08 -9.45 -9.18
CA VAL A 38 10.06 -8.39 -8.16
C VAL A 38 8.67 -8.33 -7.55
N HIS A 39 8.57 -8.47 -6.24
CA HIS A 39 7.34 -8.29 -5.49
C HIS A 39 6.97 -6.80 -5.49
N LYS A 40 5.76 -6.47 -5.92
CA LYS A 40 5.27 -5.09 -5.99
C LYS A 40 4.25 -4.85 -4.88
N ILE A 41 4.47 -3.81 -4.09
CA ILE A 41 3.46 -3.25 -3.18
C ILE A 41 3.03 -1.92 -3.77
N VAL A 42 1.80 -1.86 -4.28
CA VAL A 42 1.27 -0.66 -4.94
C VAL A 42 0.34 0.09 -4.00
N ASP A 43 0.79 1.26 -3.56
CA ASP A 43 0.05 2.16 -2.66
C ASP A 43 -0.90 3.05 -3.49
N VAL A 44 -2.13 2.61 -3.66
CA VAL A 44 -3.18 3.39 -4.34
C VAL A 44 -3.65 4.51 -3.42
N LYS A 45 -3.50 5.75 -3.88
CA LYS A 45 -3.80 6.94 -3.08
C LYS A 45 -5.30 7.20 -2.99
N CYS A 46 -5.80 7.18 -1.74
CA CYS A 46 -7.18 7.54 -1.43
C CYS A 46 -7.43 9.05 -1.57
N PRO A 47 -8.70 9.48 -1.72
CA PRO A 47 -9.05 10.90 -1.85
C PRO A 47 -8.48 11.81 -0.75
N GLY A 48 -8.53 11.35 0.51
CA GLY A 48 -8.01 12.11 1.67
C GLY A 48 -6.51 12.36 1.65
N SER A 49 -5.75 11.66 0.80
CA SER A 49 -4.30 11.91 0.65
C SER A 49 -3.98 13.20 -0.10
N GLY A 50 -4.92 13.78 -0.86
CA GLY A 50 -4.66 14.88 -1.78
C GLY A 50 -3.86 14.51 -3.04
N GLU A 51 -3.45 13.25 -3.18
CA GLU A 51 -2.64 12.73 -4.29
C GLU A 51 -3.40 11.68 -5.13
N SER A 52 -4.71 11.57 -4.94
CA SER A 52 -5.57 10.66 -5.71
C SER A 52 -5.65 11.05 -7.19
N GLY A 53 -6.06 10.08 -8.04
CA GLY A 53 -6.25 10.33 -9.48
C GLY A 53 -4.98 10.25 -10.34
N ARG A 54 -3.81 10.02 -9.76
CA ARG A 54 -2.55 9.87 -10.51
C ARG A 54 -2.18 8.42 -10.81
N PHE A 55 -3.00 7.48 -10.40
CA PHE A 55 -2.74 6.07 -10.62
C PHE A 55 -2.75 5.73 -12.11
N HIS A 56 -1.70 5.06 -12.57
CA HIS A 56 -1.60 4.58 -13.95
C HIS A 56 -2.38 3.27 -14.11
N TRP A 57 -3.61 3.37 -14.61
CA TRP A 57 -4.58 2.26 -14.67
C TRP A 57 -4.05 0.96 -15.31
N PRO A 58 -3.23 1.00 -16.39
CA PRO A 58 -2.65 -0.22 -16.94
C PRO A 58 -1.77 -1.02 -15.97
N ASN A 59 -1.37 -0.44 -14.83
CA ASN A 59 -0.63 -1.16 -13.81
C ASN A 59 -1.44 -2.31 -13.20
N LEU A 60 -2.78 -2.25 -13.20
CA LEU A 60 -3.62 -3.36 -12.72
C LEU A 60 -3.37 -4.65 -13.52
N ASP A 61 -3.06 -4.54 -14.81
CA ASP A 61 -2.77 -5.69 -15.66
C ASP A 61 -1.33 -6.22 -15.48
N ALA A 62 -0.46 -5.39 -14.91
CA ALA A 62 0.93 -5.76 -14.58
C ALA A 62 1.07 -6.42 -13.21
N LEU A 63 -0.01 -6.47 -12.41
CA LEU A 63 -0.01 -7.12 -11.10
C LEU A 63 -0.31 -8.61 -11.21
N THR A 64 0.23 -9.37 -10.28
CA THR A 64 0.12 -10.83 -10.20
C THR A 64 -0.28 -11.27 -8.78
N ALA A 65 -0.59 -12.54 -8.60
CA ALA A 65 -0.87 -13.13 -7.28
C ALA A 65 0.32 -13.04 -6.28
N ARG A 66 1.48 -12.57 -6.71
CA ARG A 66 2.63 -12.31 -5.84
C ARG A 66 2.65 -10.89 -5.29
N ASP A 67 1.90 -9.99 -5.92
CA ASP A 67 1.92 -8.56 -5.62
C ASP A 67 0.84 -8.19 -4.59
N GLU A 68 0.96 -7.00 -4.03
CA GLU A 68 0.02 -6.47 -3.06
C GLU A 68 -0.47 -5.08 -3.47
N VAL A 69 -1.72 -4.78 -3.16
CA VAL A 69 -2.28 -3.43 -3.29
C VAL A 69 -2.60 -2.89 -1.91
N LYS A 70 -2.11 -1.69 -1.62
CA LYS A 70 -2.25 -1.04 -0.32
C LYS A 70 -3.05 0.24 -0.45
N PHE A 71 -3.93 0.48 0.51
CA PHE A 71 -4.67 1.72 0.67
C PHE A 71 -4.39 2.28 2.06
N VAL A 72 -4.03 3.56 2.13
CA VAL A 72 -3.85 4.28 3.40
C VAL A 72 -5.10 5.11 3.65
N ILE A 73 -5.81 4.80 4.73
CA ILE A 73 -7.19 5.21 4.99
C ILE A 73 -7.21 6.18 6.17
N SER A 74 -7.72 7.40 5.94
CA SER A 74 -7.80 8.45 6.95
C SER A 74 -9.19 8.56 7.61
N ASP A 75 -10.24 8.19 6.86
CA ASP A 75 -11.62 8.34 7.29
C ASP A 75 -12.56 7.37 6.56
N ARG A 76 -13.87 7.53 6.77
CA ARG A 76 -14.91 6.69 6.16
C ARG A 76 -14.95 6.83 4.64
N HIS A 77 -14.70 8.02 4.11
CA HIS A 77 -14.71 8.26 2.66
C HIS A 77 -13.57 7.54 1.96
N ASP A 78 -12.37 7.57 2.53
CA ASP A 78 -11.23 6.80 2.03
C ASP A 78 -11.49 5.29 2.08
N TYR A 79 -12.14 4.82 3.16
CA TYR A 79 -12.52 3.41 3.27
C TYR A 79 -13.49 2.97 2.18
N GLU A 80 -14.54 3.76 1.93
CA GLU A 80 -15.54 3.46 0.90
C GLU A 80 -14.89 3.45 -0.49
N PHE A 81 -14.05 4.42 -0.79
CA PHE A 81 -13.25 4.44 -2.01
C PHE A 81 -12.41 3.16 -2.16
N ALA A 82 -11.65 2.77 -1.12
CA ALA A 82 -10.80 1.59 -1.17
C ALA A 82 -11.61 0.29 -1.35
N ARG A 83 -12.72 0.15 -0.61
CA ARG A 83 -13.64 -0.98 -0.72
C ARG A 83 -14.20 -1.12 -2.15
N ASP A 84 -14.70 -0.01 -2.69
CA ASP A 84 -15.33 0.01 -4.02
C ASP A 84 -14.29 -0.24 -5.12
N PHE A 85 -13.07 0.29 -4.97
CA PHE A 85 -11.96 0.01 -5.86
C PHE A 85 -11.59 -1.49 -5.87
N VAL A 86 -11.50 -2.11 -4.69
CA VAL A 86 -11.22 -3.56 -4.56
C VAL A 86 -12.26 -4.38 -5.30
N LYS A 87 -13.53 -4.03 -5.16
CA LYS A 87 -14.66 -4.72 -5.78
C LYS A 87 -14.71 -4.49 -7.30
N GLU A 88 -14.62 -3.24 -7.75
CA GLU A 88 -14.73 -2.85 -9.16
C GLU A 88 -13.62 -3.49 -10.01
N HIS A 89 -12.41 -3.58 -9.45
CA HIS A 89 -11.25 -4.12 -10.16
C HIS A 89 -10.94 -5.59 -9.81
N GLU A 90 -11.81 -6.25 -9.05
CA GLU A 90 -11.69 -7.67 -8.66
C GLU A 90 -10.30 -8.00 -8.07
N LEU A 91 -9.74 -7.08 -7.26
CA LEU A 91 -8.35 -7.18 -6.80
C LEU A 91 -8.06 -8.46 -6.03
N THR A 92 -9.03 -8.99 -5.28
CA THR A 92 -8.86 -10.22 -4.50
C THR A 92 -8.57 -11.47 -5.35
N GLY A 93 -8.94 -11.44 -6.63
CA GLY A 93 -8.62 -12.49 -7.61
C GLY A 93 -7.33 -12.22 -8.41
N ARG A 94 -6.79 -11.01 -8.33
CA ARG A 94 -5.63 -10.58 -9.13
C ARG A 94 -4.33 -10.54 -8.35
N VAL A 95 -4.39 -10.13 -7.08
CA VAL A 95 -3.20 -9.93 -6.24
C VAL A 95 -3.19 -10.87 -5.04
N GLY A 96 -2.02 -11.06 -4.46
CA GLY A 96 -1.85 -11.92 -3.29
C GLY A 96 -2.53 -11.37 -2.05
N ASN A 97 -2.43 -10.06 -1.82
CA ASN A 97 -3.08 -9.39 -0.70
C ASN A 97 -3.57 -7.99 -1.07
N VAL A 98 -4.68 -7.62 -0.45
CA VAL A 98 -5.12 -6.22 -0.35
C VAL A 98 -4.90 -5.77 1.09
N LEU A 99 -4.25 -4.62 1.26
CA LEU A 99 -3.84 -4.09 2.56
C LEU A 99 -4.56 -2.78 2.86
N PHE A 100 -5.28 -2.72 3.99
CA PHE A 100 -5.90 -1.50 4.50
C PHE A 100 -5.12 -1.01 5.70
N SER A 101 -4.51 0.17 5.59
CA SER A 101 -3.67 0.79 6.61
C SER A 101 -4.32 2.06 7.14
N PRO A 102 -4.60 2.18 8.44
CA PRO A 102 -5.03 3.46 9.00
C PRO A 102 -3.89 4.48 8.95
N VAL A 103 -4.22 5.74 8.62
CA VAL A 103 -3.26 6.85 8.64
C VAL A 103 -2.74 7.04 10.04
N PHE A 104 -1.42 7.09 10.18
CA PHE A 104 -0.75 7.40 11.44
C PHE A 104 -0.58 8.91 11.58
N SER A 105 -0.98 9.46 12.74
CA SER A 105 -0.81 10.89 13.02
C SER A 105 0.67 11.26 13.13
N ASN A 106 1.06 12.35 12.49
CA ASN A 106 2.40 12.91 12.62
C ASN A 106 2.56 13.80 13.87
N ARG A 107 1.57 13.81 14.77
CA ARG A 107 1.66 14.59 16.00
C ARG A 107 2.64 13.91 16.98
N PRO A 108 3.52 14.69 17.63
CA PRO A 108 4.34 14.15 18.70
C PRO A 108 3.42 13.59 19.80
N SER A 109 3.62 12.36 20.18
CA SER A 109 2.90 11.73 21.28
C SER A 109 3.91 11.01 22.16
N THR A 110 3.77 11.15 23.48
CA THR A 110 4.52 10.40 24.47
C THR A 110 4.03 8.96 24.58
N GLU A 111 2.80 8.70 24.14
CA GLU A 111 2.19 7.37 24.14
C GLU A 111 2.17 6.79 22.73
N ARG A 112 2.70 5.58 22.59
CA ARG A 112 2.76 4.85 21.30
C ARG A 112 1.70 3.76 21.30
N ASN A 113 0.49 4.13 20.93
CA ASN A 113 -0.66 3.23 20.91
C ASN A 113 -1.57 3.51 19.70
N ALA A 114 -2.68 2.82 19.60
CA ALA A 114 -3.64 2.97 18.52
C ALA A 114 -4.22 4.40 18.41
N SER A 115 -4.20 5.19 19.50
CA SER A 115 -4.67 6.58 19.49
C SER A 115 -3.79 7.52 18.64
N ASN A 116 -2.62 7.09 18.23
CA ASN A 116 -1.74 7.81 17.32
C ASN A 116 -2.18 7.69 15.84
N CYS A 117 -3.13 6.83 15.54
CA CYS A 117 -3.75 6.80 14.22
C CYS A 117 -4.82 7.90 14.11
N THR A 118 -4.90 8.56 12.95
CA THR A 118 -5.98 9.52 12.65
C THR A 118 -7.33 8.80 12.60
N LEU A 119 -7.35 7.60 12.01
CA LEU A 119 -8.45 6.66 12.06
C LEU A 119 -8.12 5.57 13.09
N ASP A 120 -9.04 5.32 14.03
CA ASP A 120 -8.90 4.20 14.96
C ASP A 120 -8.84 2.87 14.18
N PRO A 121 -7.78 2.08 14.33
CA PRO A 121 -7.65 0.79 13.64
C PRO A 121 -8.81 -0.17 13.96
N ARG A 122 -9.39 -0.09 15.16
CA ARG A 122 -10.55 -0.89 15.55
C ARG A 122 -11.76 -0.55 14.70
N LEU A 123 -12.03 0.75 14.51
CA LEU A 123 -13.15 1.21 13.69
C LEU A 123 -12.98 0.77 12.23
N LEU A 124 -11.76 0.82 11.70
CA LEU A 124 -11.47 0.30 10.36
C LEU A 124 -11.80 -1.19 10.25
N VAL A 125 -11.40 -1.99 11.24
CA VAL A 125 -11.71 -3.44 11.27
C VAL A 125 -13.22 -3.68 11.35
N GLU A 126 -13.94 -2.91 12.16
CA GLU A 126 -15.41 -3.02 12.28
C GLU A 126 -16.08 -2.77 10.91
N TRP A 127 -15.64 -1.78 10.15
CA TRP A 127 -16.13 -1.54 8.78
C TRP A 127 -15.79 -2.69 7.83
N MET A 128 -14.55 -3.18 7.87
CA MET A 128 -14.11 -4.30 7.02
C MET A 128 -14.95 -5.56 7.27
N LEU A 129 -15.23 -5.86 8.53
CA LEU A 129 -16.03 -7.02 8.92
C LEU A 129 -17.51 -6.84 8.53
N ALA A 130 -18.08 -5.65 8.74
CA ALA A 130 -19.47 -5.36 8.39
C ALA A 130 -19.74 -5.48 6.89
N ASP A 131 -18.77 -5.04 6.06
CA ASP A 131 -18.89 -5.06 4.60
C ASP A 131 -18.36 -6.37 3.98
N GLY A 132 -17.77 -7.28 4.77
CA GLY A 132 -17.19 -8.54 4.30
C GLY A 132 -16.03 -8.35 3.31
N VAL A 133 -15.26 -7.26 3.46
CA VAL A 133 -14.17 -6.92 2.55
C VAL A 133 -13.01 -7.91 2.72
N SER A 134 -12.59 -8.55 1.63
CA SER A 134 -11.44 -9.44 1.62
C SER A 134 -10.13 -8.62 1.52
N ALA A 135 -9.77 -7.98 2.63
CA ALA A 135 -8.54 -7.24 2.80
C ALA A 135 -7.93 -7.54 4.17
N ARG A 136 -6.64 -7.25 4.34
CA ARG A 136 -5.92 -7.39 5.62
C ARG A 136 -5.70 -6.03 6.26
N LEU A 137 -5.92 -5.93 7.56
CA LEU A 137 -5.43 -4.79 8.32
C LEU A 137 -3.90 -4.78 8.30
N ASN A 138 -3.33 -3.66 7.88
CA ASN A 138 -1.88 -3.46 7.87
C ASN A 138 -1.50 -2.27 8.76
N LEU A 139 -0.92 -2.56 9.92
CA LEU A 139 -0.41 -1.53 10.84
C LEU A 139 1.05 -1.22 10.52
N GLN A 140 1.40 0.06 10.55
CA GLN A 140 2.78 0.53 10.46
C GLN A 140 3.49 0.30 11.80
N ILE A 141 3.81 -0.95 12.12
CA ILE A 141 4.30 -1.39 13.44
C ILE A 141 5.57 -0.62 13.87
N HIS A 142 6.43 -0.25 12.92
CA HIS A 142 7.61 0.57 13.21
C HIS A 142 7.27 1.90 13.89
N LYS A 143 6.11 2.50 13.62
CA LYS A 143 5.65 3.74 14.25
C LYS A 143 5.16 3.56 15.71
N PHE A 144 4.92 2.31 16.11
CA PHE A 144 4.64 1.98 17.52
C PHE A 144 5.90 1.68 18.31
N ILE A 145 6.98 1.26 17.63
CA ILE A 145 8.26 0.88 18.26
C ILE A 145 9.18 2.09 18.36
N TRP A 146 9.27 2.89 17.31
CA TRP A 146 10.13 4.08 17.23
C TRP A 146 9.32 5.37 17.08
N GLU A 147 9.99 6.50 17.22
CA GLU A 147 9.38 7.80 16.94
C GLU A 147 8.78 7.83 15.52
N PRO A 148 7.50 8.26 15.34
CA PRO A 148 6.81 8.19 14.05
C PRO A 148 7.51 8.91 12.91
N MET A 149 8.33 9.92 13.23
CA MET A 149 9.09 10.71 12.25
C MET A 149 10.50 10.16 12.00
N ARG A 150 10.92 9.13 12.71
CA ARG A 150 12.24 8.52 12.53
C ARG A 150 12.31 7.80 11.20
N LYS A 151 13.37 8.09 10.42
CA LYS A 151 13.61 7.46 9.11
C LYS A 151 14.59 6.32 9.25
N GLY A 152 14.47 5.32 8.36
CA GLY A 152 15.41 4.21 8.28
C GLY A 152 15.28 3.17 9.41
N VAL A 153 14.08 3.02 9.96
CA VAL A 153 13.77 2.02 11.00
C VAL A 153 12.66 1.11 10.55
#